data_6494d898e8acf50326ea86a54957ec76
#
_entry.id   6494d898e8acf50326ea86a54957ec76
#
_cell.length_a   1.000
_cell.length_b   1.000
_cell.length_c   1.000
_cell.angle_alpha   90.00
_cell.angle_beta   90.00
_cell.angle_gamma   90.00
#
_symmetry.space_group_name_H-M   'P 1'
#
loop_
_entity.id
_entity.type
_entity.pdbx_description
1 polymer ?
#
loop_
_entity_poly.entity_id
_entity_poly.type
_entity_poly.pdbx_seq_one_letter_code
_entity_poly.pdbx_strand_id
1 'polypeptide(L)'
;TFLTPDHPMVTSALESLISTDHGNAGFFRLEGASEQLLLIETVCVLECVAPEHLHAERFLPSKPIRVIVDQKGRNRTADFDIERIRRDGRPGPSTFLREKSRALRATIPPLLEVASTESEERGDEIRAAAIERMEEELAANIERLERLREMNHPVREEEIEMVRAAQIELKKYLADTPLRIDSVRLILAMA
;
A
#
# COMPACT_ATOMS: atom_id res chain seq x y z
N THR A 1 10.06 17.52 31.25
CA THR A 1 8.68 17.63 30.73
C THR A 1 8.46 16.44 29.81
N PHE A 2 7.53 15.55 30.16
CA PHE A 2 7.15 14.46 29.27
C PHE A 2 6.21 15.02 28.18
N LEU A 3 6.55 14.80 26.93
CA LEU A 3 5.68 15.11 25.80
C LEU A 3 4.65 13.97 25.68
N THR A 4 3.39 14.28 25.88
CA THR A 4 2.29 13.34 25.63
C THR A 4 1.93 13.35 24.14
N PRO A 5 1.29 12.29 23.60
CA PRO A 5 0.83 12.26 22.21
C PRO A 5 -0.06 13.46 21.82
N ASP A 6 -0.82 13.99 22.78
CA ASP A 6 -1.73 15.13 22.59
C ASP A 6 -1.04 16.50 22.73
N HIS A 7 0.28 16.52 22.97
CA HIS A 7 1.00 17.79 23.07
C HIS A 7 1.03 18.51 21.72
N PRO A 8 0.71 19.82 21.65
CA PRO A 8 0.63 20.55 20.37
C PRO A 8 1.85 20.43 19.47
N MET A 9 3.06 20.34 20.03
CA MET A 9 4.28 20.12 19.27
C MET A 9 4.32 18.71 18.63
N VAL A 10 3.81 17.69 19.33
CA VAL A 10 3.76 16.32 18.81
C VAL A 10 2.71 16.23 17.72
N THR A 11 1.53 16.80 17.95
CA THR A 11 0.44 16.86 16.98
C THR A 11 0.87 17.63 15.73
N SER A 12 1.48 18.81 15.88
CA SER A 12 1.98 19.61 14.77
C SER A 12 3.12 18.92 14.00
N ALA A 13 4.01 18.19 14.68
CA ALA A 13 5.06 17.40 14.04
C ALA A 13 4.47 16.21 13.26
N LEU A 14 3.48 15.54 13.83
CA LEU A 14 2.75 14.45 13.13
C LEU A 14 1.97 14.98 11.93
N GLU A 15 1.26 16.09 12.07
CA GLU A 15 0.57 16.77 10.97
C GLU A 15 1.56 17.17 9.87
N SER A 16 2.72 17.72 10.23
CA SER A 16 3.77 18.06 9.28
C SER A 16 4.34 16.84 8.54
N LEU A 17 4.44 15.68 9.21
CA LEU A 17 4.89 14.42 8.59
C LEU A 17 3.83 13.80 7.67
N ILE A 18 2.56 13.98 8.00
CA ILE A 18 1.44 13.36 7.27
C ILE A 18 0.96 14.26 6.11
N SER A 19 0.99 15.59 6.30
CA SER A 19 0.38 16.55 5.38
C SER A 19 1.35 17.28 4.46
N THR A 20 2.67 17.02 4.55
CA THR A 20 3.61 17.68 3.66
C THR A 20 3.64 17.02 2.28
N ASP A 21 3.45 17.82 1.23
CA ASP A 21 3.65 17.44 -0.18
C ASP A 21 5.09 16.99 -0.51
N HIS A 22 5.97 16.93 0.48
CA HIS A 22 7.38 16.60 0.30
C HIS A 22 7.64 15.09 0.21
N GLY A 23 6.60 14.26 0.42
CA GLY A 23 6.68 12.80 0.33
C GLY A 23 7.62 12.18 1.39
N ASN A 24 7.39 10.92 1.69
CA ASN A 24 8.24 10.14 2.59
C ASN A 24 9.42 9.55 1.82
N ALA A 25 10.45 10.38 1.54
CA ALA A 25 11.66 9.91 0.89
C ALA A 25 12.82 9.78 1.90
N GLY A 26 13.55 8.69 1.84
CA GLY A 26 14.69 8.44 2.73
C GLY A 26 15.91 7.87 2.00
N PHE A 27 17.10 8.12 2.56
CA PHE A 27 18.32 7.49 2.11
C PHE A 27 18.97 6.72 3.26
N PHE A 28 19.24 5.43 3.04
CA PHE A 28 19.78 4.51 4.01
C PHE A 28 21.02 3.81 3.50
N ARG A 29 21.92 3.49 4.43
CA ARG A 29 23.04 2.57 4.23
C ARG A 29 22.74 1.28 5.00
N LEU A 30 22.90 0.14 4.36
CA LEU A 30 22.75 -1.19 4.95
C LEU A 30 24.06 -1.94 4.84
N GLU A 31 24.63 -2.32 5.97
CA GLU A 31 25.90 -3.09 6.05
C GLU A 31 25.63 -4.59 6.08
N GLY A 32 26.65 -5.39 5.71
CA GLY A 32 26.56 -6.85 5.73
C GLY A 32 25.72 -7.44 4.60
N ALA A 33 25.64 -6.78 3.46
CA ALA A 33 25.13 -7.39 2.23
C ALA A 33 26.19 -8.28 1.59
N SER A 34 25.79 -9.24 0.76
CA SER A 34 26.73 -10.11 0.03
C SER A 34 27.44 -9.40 -1.12
N GLU A 35 26.89 -8.33 -1.61
CA GLU A 35 27.43 -7.50 -2.69
C GLU A 35 27.01 -6.04 -2.50
N GLN A 36 27.74 -5.14 -3.14
CA GLN A 36 27.37 -3.73 -3.15
C GLN A 36 26.24 -3.48 -4.14
N LEU A 37 25.09 -3.01 -3.64
CA LEU A 37 23.90 -2.75 -4.43
C LEU A 37 23.34 -1.35 -4.13
N LEU A 38 22.85 -0.71 -5.17
CA LEU A 38 21.94 0.42 -5.03
C LEU A 38 20.51 -0.08 -5.25
N LEU A 39 19.67 0.08 -4.23
CA LEU A 39 18.31 -0.41 -4.22
C LEU A 39 17.35 0.77 -4.10
N ILE A 40 16.20 0.66 -4.76
CA ILE A 40 15.05 1.51 -4.50
C ILE A 40 13.97 0.64 -3.86
N GLU A 41 13.52 1.05 -2.70
CA GLU A 41 12.34 0.50 -2.03
C GLU A 41 11.19 1.49 -2.21
N THR A 42 10.07 0.97 -2.69
CA THR A 42 8.79 1.68 -2.71
C THR A 42 7.82 1.00 -1.77
N VAL A 43 7.04 1.79 -1.05
CA VAL A 43 5.87 1.32 -0.32
C VAL A 43 4.67 2.02 -0.92
N CYS A 44 3.78 1.24 -1.49
CA CYS A 44 2.53 1.72 -2.06
C CYS A 44 1.37 1.26 -1.18
N VAL A 45 0.26 1.98 -1.20
CA VAL A 45 -0.94 1.63 -0.44
C VAL A 45 -2.14 1.63 -1.37
N LEU A 46 -2.94 0.57 -1.28
CA LEU A 46 -4.28 0.53 -1.82
C LEU A 46 -5.24 1.03 -0.75
N GLU A 47 -5.95 2.11 -1.03
CA GLU A 47 -6.92 2.70 -0.13
C GLU A 47 -8.23 2.94 -0.88
N CYS A 48 -9.23 2.10 -0.58
CA CYS A 48 -10.54 2.21 -1.19
C CYS A 48 -11.34 3.31 -0.50
N VAL A 49 -11.63 4.38 -1.23
CA VAL A 49 -12.49 5.47 -0.76
C VAL A 49 -13.89 5.25 -1.32
N ALA A 50 -14.77 4.69 -0.51
CA ALA A 50 -16.15 4.41 -0.85
C ALA A 50 -17.09 5.02 0.20
N PRO A 51 -18.40 5.21 -0.10
CA PRO A 51 -19.40 5.59 0.89
C PRO A 51 -19.39 4.65 2.10
N GLU A 52 -19.49 5.20 3.31
CA GLU A 52 -19.38 4.47 4.58
C GLU A 52 -20.35 3.28 4.67
N HIS A 53 -21.58 3.44 4.14
CA HIS A 53 -22.61 2.39 4.19
C HIS A 53 -22.25 1.12 3.38
N LEU A 54 -21.25 1.19 2.50
CA LEU A 54 -20.77 0.04 1.71
C LEU A 54 -19.74 -0.80 2.46
N HIS A 55 -19.12 -0.28 3.52
CA HIS A 55 -18.12 -0.97 4.31
C HIS A 55 -17.02 -1.63 3.48
N ALA A 56 -16.48 -0.88 2.49
CA ALA A 56 -15.49 -1.40 1.53
C ALA A 56 -14.21 -1.91 2.21
N GLU A 57 -13.83 -1.32 3.35
CA GLU A 57 -12.70 -1.74 4.18
C GLU A 57 -12.77 -3.18 4.67
N ARG A 58 -13.98 -3.76 4.73
CA ARG A 58 -14.21 -5.16 5.06
C ARG A 58 -13.61 -6.10 4.02
N PHE A 59 -13.63 -5.70 2.75
CA PHE A 59 -13.16 -6.48 1.63
C PHE A 59 -11.75 -6.09 1.21
N LEU A 60 -11.44 -4.80 1.25
CA LEU A 60 -10.14 -4.26 0.90
C LEU A 60 -9.62 -3.37 2.05
N PRO A 61 -9.12 -3.98 3.13
CA PRO A 61 -8.43 -3.22 4.17
C PRO A 61 -7.16 -2.60 3.59
N SER A 62 -6.81 -1.40 4.04
CA SER A 62 -5.59 -0.73 3.63
C SER A 62 -4.37 -1.63 3.87
N LYS A 63 -3.68 -2.04 2.80
CA LYS A 63 -2.50 -2.90 2.87
C LYS A 63 -1.32 -2.23 2.18
N PRO A 64 -0.16 -2.16 2.83
CA PRO A 64 1.06 -1.71 2.18
C PRO A 64 1.59 -2.79 1.23
N ILE A 65 1.93 -2.37 0.02
CA ILE A 65 2.63 -3.17 -0.99
C ILE A 65 4.06 -2.64 -1.02
N ARG A 66 5.00 -3.49 -0.65
CA ARG A 66 6.42 -3.16 -0.63
C ARG A 66 7.11 -3.82 -1.79
N VAL A 67 7.89 -3.04 -2.54
CA VAL A 67 8.71 -3.53 -3.65
C VAL A 67 10.13 -2.97 -3.51
N ILE A 68 11.13 -3.82 -3.72
CA ILE A 68 12.54 -3.41 -3.78
C ILE A 68 13.10 -3.83 -5.14
N VAL A 69 13.72 -2.87 -5.83
CA VAL A 69 14.43 -3.12 -7.09
C VAL A 69 15.89 -2.71 -6.99
N ASP A 70 16.79 -3.49 -7.60
CA ASP A 70 18.22 -3.15 -7.69
C ASP A 70 18.52 -2.24 -8.89
N GLN A 71 19.75 -1.72 -8.98
CA GLN A 71 20.18 -0.84 -10.06
C GLN A 71 20.10 -1.46 -11.46
N LYS A 72 19.83 -2.77 -11.58
CA LYS A 72 19.61 -3.49 -12.84
C LYS A 72 18.12 -3.70 -13.13
N GLY A 73 17.23 -3.16 -12.30
CA GLY A 73 15.78 -3.32 -12.42
C GLY A 73 15.26 -4.70 -11.98
N ARG A 74 16.04 -5.47 -11.22
CA ARG A 74 15.60 -6.80 -10.74
C ARG A 74 14.88 -6.65 -9.41
N ASN A 75 13.75 -7.32 -9.26
CA ASN A 75 13.04 -7.40 -7.98
C ASN A 75 13.87 -8.15 -6.93
N ARG A 76 14.14 -7.49 -5.83
CA ARG A 76 14.93 -7.99 -4.69
C ARG A 76 14.14 -7.97 -3.39
N THR A 77 12.83 -7.87 -3.47
CA THR A 77 11.95 -7.75 -2.30
C THR A 77 12.12 -8.90 -1.31
N ALA A 78 12.29 -10.13 -1.83
CA ALA A 78 12.47 -11.33 -1.00
C ALA A 78 13.85 -11.39 -0.31
N ASP A 79 14.87 -10.72 -0.88
CA ASP A 79 16.24 -10.76 -0.35
C ASP A 79 16.46 -9.78 0.82
N PHE A 80 15.59 -8.79 0.95
CA PHE A 80 15.71 -7.71 1.94
C PHE A 80 14.46 -7.61 2.80
N ASP A 81 14.47 -8.35 3.91
CA ASP A 81 13.41 -8.28 4.91
C ASP A 81 13.34 -6.89 5.58
N ILE A 82 12.11 -6.45 5.88
CA ILE A 82 11.86 -5.16 6.51
C ILE A 82 12.51 -5.04 7.90
N GLU A 83 12.49 -6.13 8.67
CA GLU A 83 13.10 -6.16 10.01
C GLU A 83 14.61 -6.04 9.94
N ARG A 84 15.25 -6.62 8.92
CA ARG A 84 16.67 -6.44 8.66
C ARG A 84 17.00 -4.98 8.35
N ILE A 85 16.21 -4.34 7.47
CA ILE A 85 16.44 -2.94 7.13
C ILE A 85 16.23 -2.03 8.34
N ARG A 86 15.24 -2.32 9.17
CA ARG A 86 14.98 -1.56 10.42
C ARG A 86 16.12 -1.69 11.42
N ARG A 87 16.65 -2.90 11.61
CA ARG A 87 17.69 -3.18 12.61
C ARG A 87 19.06 -2.67 12.16
N ASP A 88 19.43 -2.93 10.92
CA ASP A 88 20.80 -2.77 10.41
C ASP A 88 20.94 -1.50 9.55
N GLY A 89 19.85 -0.92 9.10
CA GLY A 89 19.83 0.31 8.31
C GLY A 89 20.27 1.53 9.13
N ARG A 90 21.10 2.36 8.55
CA ARG A 90 21.55 3.64 9.11
C ARG A 90 21.29 4.75 8.12
N PRO A 91 21.07 6.00 8.56
CA PRO A 91 20.97 7.13 7.64
C PRO A 91 22.18 7.18 6.71
N GLY A 92 21.91 7.30 5.43
CA GLY A 92 22.97 7.42 4.42
C GLY A 92 23.65 8.79 4.46
N PRO A 93 24.94 8.89 4.10
CA PRO A 93 25.67 10.15 4.12
C PRO A 93 25.16 11.10 3.03
N SER A 94 24.76 12.31 3.42
CA SER A 94 24.27 13.34 2.48
C SER A 94 25.31 13.75 1.43
N THR A 95 26.61 13.57 1.73
CA THR A 95 27.71 13.78 0.78
C THR A 95 27.59 12.87 -0.43
N PHE A 96 27.23 11.60 -0.25
CA PHE A 96 26.99 10.65 -1.34
C PHE A 96 25.91 11.15 -2.32
N LEU A 97 24.77 11.62 -1.80
CA LEU A 97 23.69 12.15 -2.64
C LEU A 97 24.15 13.35 -3.47
N ARG A 98 24.96 14.21 -2.87
CA ARG A 98 25.50 15.41 -3.52
C ARG A 98 26.49 15.05 -4.61
N GLU A 99 27.47 14.20 -4.31
CA GLU A 99 28.51 13.76 -5.23
C GLU A 99 27.98 12.94 -6.40
N LYS A 100 26.99 12.09 -6.14
CA LYS A 100 26.38 11.20 -7.14
C LYS A 100 25.08 11.74 -7.75
N SER A 101 24.71 12.99 -7.46
CA SER A 101 23.42 13.57 -7.85
C SER A 101 23.11 13.43 -9.33
N ARG A 102 24.10 13.66 -10.24
CA ARG A 102 23.89 13.51 -11.69
C ARG A 102 23.60 12.04 -12.08
N ALA A 103 24.30 11.09 -11.52
CA ALA A 103 24.09 9.68 -11.79
C ALA A 103 22.74 9.21 -11.22
N LEU A 104 22.42 9.61 -9.98
CA LEU A 104 21.16 9.26 -9.34
C LEU A 104 19.94 9.81 -10.08
N ARG A 105 20.01 11.04 -10.60
CA ARG A 105 18.94 11.61 -11.43
C ARG A 105 18.66 10.84 -12.71
N ALA A 106 19.67 10.16 -13.26
CA ALA A 106 19.50 9.31 -14.44
C ALA A 106 19.03 7.88 -14.06
N THR A 107 19.40 7.39 -12.88
CA THR A 107 19.16 6.00 -12.48
C THR A 107 17.81 5.83 -11.76
N ILE A 108 17.43 6.78 -10.90
CA ILE A 108 16.24 6.66 -10.04
C ILE A 108 14.93 6.57 -10.84
N PRO A 109 14.64 7.43 -11.84
CA PRO A 109 13.34 7.40 -12.52
C PRO A 109 13.02 6.06 -13.17
N PRO A 110 13.89 5.43 -13.99
CA PRO A 110 13.57 4.13 -14.57
C PRO A 110 13.40 3.02 -13.52
N LEU A 111 14.07 3.08 -12.39
CA LEU A 111 13.89 2.11 -11.33
C LEU A 111 12.56 2.31 -10.59
N LEU A 112 12.11 3.55 -10.44
CA LEU A 112 10.78 3.84 -9.92
C LEU A 112 9.67 3.34 -10.85
N GLU A 113 9.86 3.45 -12.16
CA GLU A 113 8.92 2.89 -13.15
C GLU A 113 8.80 1.37 -12.99
N VAL A 114 9.93 0.66 -12.87
CA VAL A 114 9.93 -0.80 -12.63
C VAL A 114 9.23 -1.13 -11.32
N ALA A 115 9.57 -0.43 -10.23
CA ALA A 115 8.96 -0.66 -8.93
C ALA A 115 7.46 -0.35 -8.93
N SER A 116 7.02 0.66 -9.68
CA SER A 116 5.60 1.00 -9.84
C SER A 116 4.84 -0.08 -10.61
N THR A 117 5.41 -0.60 -11.70
CA THR A 117 4.81 -1.70 -12.47
C THR A 117 4.63 -2.95 -11.60
N GLU A 118 5.65 -3.36 -10.89
CA GLU A 118 5.61 -4.50 -9.96
C GLU A 118 4.59 -4.30 -8.83
N SER A 119 4.48 -3.05 -8.34
CA SER A 119 3.51 -2.70 -7.31
C SER A 119 2.08 -2.75 -7.84
N GLU A 120 1.85 -2.31 -9.09
CA GLU A 120 0.55 -2.33 -9.74
C GLU A 120 0.07 -3.77 -10.02
N GLU A 121 0.95 -4.64 -10.52
CA GLU A 121 0.64 -6.07 -10.71
C GLU A 121 0.17 -6.71 -9.40
N ARG A 122 0.85 -6.45 -8.29
CA ARG A 122 0.41 -6.92 -6.97
C ARG A 122 -0.88 -6.24 -6.50
N GLY A 123 -1.06 -4.98 -6.84
CA GLY A 123 -2.28 -4.23 -6.59
C GLY A 123 -3.48 -4.87 -7.28
N ASP A 124 -3.32 -5.26 -8.54
CA ASP A 124 -4.35 -5.94 -9.33
C ASP A 124 -4.75 -7.29 -8.72
N GLU A 125 -3.77 -8.08 -8.26
CA GLU A 125 -4.03 -9.34 -7.56
C GLU A 125 -4.86 -9.12 -6.28
N ILE A 126 -4.52 -8.09 -5.50
CA ILE A 126 -5.23 -7.76 -4.27
C ILE A 126 -6.66 -7.26 -4.56
N ARG A 127 -6.84 -6.41 -5.59
CA ARG A 127 -8.16 -5.93 -6.04
C ARG A 127 -9.03 -7.10 -6.49
N ALA A 128 -8.49 -7.97 -7.33
CA ALA A 128 -9.19 -9.15 -7.82
C ALA A 128 -9.65 -10.07 -6.68
N ALA A 129 -8.76 -10.39 -5.74
CA ALA A 129 -9.09 -11.21 -4.57
C ALA A 129 -10.12 -10.54 -3.63
N ALA A 130 -10.09 -9.22 -3.52
CA ALA A 130 -11.08 -8.47 -2.75
C ALA A 130 -12.48 -8.52 -3.39
N ILE A 131 -12.54 -8.38 -4.72
CA ILE A 131 -13.77 -8.47 -5.49
C ILE A 131 -14.36 -9.89 -5.40
N GLU A 132 -13.55 -10.92 -5.63
CA GLU A 132 -13.98 -12.32 -5.53
C GLU A 132 -14.60 -12.61 -4.16
N ARG A 133 -13.92 -12.27 -3.08
CA ARG A 133 -14.44 -12.44 -1.72
C ARG A 133 -15.73 -11.68 -1.47
N MET A 134 -15.83 -10.45 -1.96
CA MET A 134 -17.03 -9.62 -1.86
C MET A 134 -18.20 -10.26 -2.61
N GLU A 135 -17.98 -10.73 -3.83
CA GLU A 135 -18.99 -11.39 -4.65
C GLU A 135 -19.51 -12.67 -3.99
N GLU A 136 -18.61 -13.53 -3.50
CA GLU A 136 -18.99 -14.75 -2.79
C GLU A 136 -19.83 -14.47 -1.53
N GLU A 137 -19.38 -13.51 -0.71
CA GLU A 137 -20.03 -13.22 0.57
C GLU A 137 -21.41 -12.57 0.37
N LEU A 138 -21.53 -11.64 -0.57
CA LEU A 138 -22.81 -10.98 -0.85
C LEU A 138 -23.77 -11.90 -1.60
N ALA A 139 -23.29 -12.76 -2.51
CA ALA A 139 -24.13 -13.79 -3.14
C ALA A 139 -24.70 -14.77 -2.10
N ALA A 140 -23.88 -15.25 -1.17
CA ALA A 140 -24.34 -16.10 -0.08
C ALA A 140 -25.38 -15.41 0.82
N ASN A 141 -25.22 -14.09 1.05
CA ASN A 141 -26.19 -13.33 1.82
C ASN A 141 -27.53 -13.17 1.08
N ILE A 142 -27.50 -12.90 -0.23
CA ILE A 142 -28.68 -12.80 -1.08
C ILE A 142 -29.42 -14.15 -1.05
N GLU A 143 -28.75 -15.25 -1.30
CA GLU A 143 -29.34 -16.61 -1.27
C GLU A 143 -29.98 -16.91 0.09
N ARG A 144 -29.32 -16.51 1.18
CA ARG A 144 -29.86 -16.66 2.53
C ARG A 144 -31.16 -15.87 2.72
N LEU A 145 -31.21 -14.61 2.27
CA LEU A 145 -32.39 -13.77 2.37
C LEU A 145 -33.55 -14.32 1.54
N GLU A 146 -33.29 -14.78 0.31
CA GLU A 146 -34.28 -15.41 -0.57
C GLU A 146 -34.87 -16.66 0.07
N ARG A 147 -34.04 -17.55 0.62
CA ARG A 147 -34.52 -18.75 1.36
C ARG A 147 -35.36 -18.39 2.58
N LEU A 148 -34.98 -17.37 3.35
CA LEU A 148 -35.77 -16.91 4.49
C LEU A 148 -37.14 -16.40 4.05
N ARG A 149 -37.21 -15.65 2.95
CA ARG A 149 -38.45 -15.18 2.37
C ARG A 149 -39.39 -16.35 1.95
N GLU A 150 -38.82 -17.36 1.28
CA GLU A 150 -39.58 -18.56 0.89
C GLU A 150 -40.17 -19.32 2.10
N MET A 151 -39.49 -19.26 3.26
CA MET A 151 -39.97 -19.84 4.53
C MET A 151 -40.94 -18.93 5.30
N ASN A 152 -41.52 -17.92 4.64
CA ASN A 152 -42.45 -16.91 5.23
C ASN A 152 -41.83 -16.09 6.38
N HIS A 153 -40.52 -15.90 6.43
CA HIS A 153 -39.94 -14.88 7.29
C HIS A 153 -40.20 -13.45 6.72
N PRO A 154 -40.24 -12.43 7.57
CA PRO A 154 -40.57 -11.05 7.17
C PRO A 154 -39.40 -10.36 6.46
N VAL A 155 -38.86 -10.96 5.38
CA VAL A 155 -37.87 -10.38 4.50
C VAL A 155 -38.54 -9.67 3.35
N ARG A 156 -38.24 -8.39 3.18
CA ARG A 156 -38.81 -7.56 2.11
C ARG A 156 -37.97 -7.69 0.84
N GLU A 157 -38.59 -7.55 -0.32
CA GLU A 157 -37.92 -7.52 -1.61
C GLU A 157 -36.85 -6.41 -1.67
N GLU A 158 -37.21 -5.25 -1.10
CA GLU A 158 -36.32 -4.08 -1.06
C GLU A 158 -34.99 -4.38 -0.32
N GLU A 159 -35.00 -5.26 0.68
CA GLU A 159 -33.78 -5.65 1.41
C GLU A 159 -32.83 -6.47 0.52
N ILE A 160 -33.37 -7.34 -0.31
CA ILE A 160 -32.59 -8.13 -1.28
C ILE A 160 -32.02 -7.22 -2.37
N GLU A 161 -32.87 -6.33 -2.91
CA GLU A 161 -32.43 -5.37 -3.93
C GLU A 161 -31.36 -4.40 -3.41
N MET A 162 -31.43 -3.98 -2.14
CA MET A 162 -30.36 -3.18 -1.52
C MET A 162 -29.03 -3.91 -1.49
N VAL A 163 -29.01 -5.21 -1.17
CA VAL A 163 -27.76 -6.00 -1.16
C VAL A 163 -27.22 -6.17 -2.57
N ARG A 164 -28.09 -6.40 -3.58
CA ARG A 164 -27.67 -6.47 -4.99
C ARG A 164 -27.10 -5.14 -5.49
N ALA A 165 -27.75 -4.04 -5.14
CA ALA A 165 -27.25 -2.71 -5.50
C ALA A 165 -25.88 -2.43 -4.85
N ALA A 166 -25.73 -2.75 -3.57
CA ALA A 166 -24.48 -2.62 -2.85
C ALA A 166 -23.35 -3.48 -3.47
N GLN A 167 -23.65 -4.69 -3.93
CA GLN A 167 -22.69 -5.57 -4.61
C GLN A 167 -22.16 -4.93 -5.90
N ILE A 168 -23.05 -4.36 -6.72
CA ILE A 168 -22.69 -3.70 -7.97
C ILE A 168 -21.81 -2.46 -7.70
N GLU A 169 -22.21 -1.68 -6.72
CA GLU A 169 -21.52 -0.44 -6.36
C GLU A 169 -20.14 -0.73 -5.74
N LEU A 170 -20.04 -1.67 -4.80
CA LEU A 170 -18.79 -2.13 -4.20
C LEU A 170 -17.80 -2.63 -5.24
N LYS A 171 -18.27 -3.45 -6.19
CA LYS A 171 -17.41 -3.96 -7.26
C LYS A 171 -16.72 -2.84 -8.00
N LYS A 172 -17.43 -1.75 -8.29
CA LYS A 172 -16.87 -0.59 -8.97
C LYS A 172 -15.82 0.11 -8.11
N TYR A 173 -16.12 0.40 -6.84
CA TYR A 173 -15.16 1.07 -5.95
C TYR A 173 -13.91 0.23 -5.72
N LEU A 174 -14.04 -1.08 -5.54
CA LEU A 174 -12.90 -1.98 -5.38
C LEU A 174 -12.03 -2.06 -6.64
N ALA A 175 -12.66 -2.12 -7.83
CA ALA A 175 -11.93 -2.16 -9.10
C ALA A 175 -11.20 -0.83 -9.40
N ASP A 176 -11.84 0.29 -9.09
CA ASP A 176 -11.30 1.63 -9.36
C ASP A 176 -10.36 2.13 -8.23
N THR A 177 -10.03 1.28 -7.24
CA THR A 177 -9.15 1.67 -6.12
C THR A 177 -7.75 2.00 -6.61
N PRO A 178 -7.27 3.25 -6.44
CA PRO A 178 -5.96 3.65 -6.90
C PRO A 178 -4.84 3.09 -6.01
N LEU A 179 -3.70 2.80 -6.61
CA LEU A 179 -2.46 2.53 -5.91
C LEU A 179 -1.70 3.84 -5.71
N ARG A 180 -1.43 4.20 -4.47
CA ARG A 180 -0.70 5.42 -4.11
C ARG A 180 0.68 5.08 -3.56
N ILE A 181 1.72 5.76 -4.04
CA ILE A 181 3.05 5.67 -3.42
C ILE A 181 3.00 6.44 -2.09
N ASP A 182 3.28 5.74 -1.00
CA ASP A 182 3.34 6.29 0.35
C ASP A 182 4.77 6.68 0.73
N SER A 183 5.75 5.86 0.40
CA SER A 183 7.15 6.18 0.67
C SER A 183 8.12 5.58 -0.34
N VAL A 184 9.27 6.26 -0.49
CA VAL A 184 10.39 5.81 -1.32
C VAL A 184 11.66 5.85 -0.50
N ARG A 185 12.45 4.76 -0.53
CA ARG A 185 13.77 4.72 0.10
C ARG A 185 14.84 4.33 -0.90
N LEU A 186 15.88 5.14 -0.95
CA LEU A 186 17.12 4.76 -1.59
C LEU A 186 17.98 4.01 -0.56
N ILE A 187 18.47 2.82 -0.91
CA ILE A 187 19.27 1.99 0.00
C ILE A 187 20.58 1.64 -0.67
N LEU A 188 21.67 2.01 -0.03
CA LEU A 188 23.02 1.59 -0.42
C LEU A 188 23.39 0.38 0.44
N ALA A 189 23.25 -0.82 -0.12
CA ALA A 189 23.70 -2.06 0.51
C ALA A 189 25.21 -2.24 0.25
N MET A 190 25.95 -2.54 1.31
CA MET A 190 27.40 -2.67 1.29
C MET A 190 27.81 -4.04 1.86
N ALA A 191 28.80 -4.65 1.20
CA ALA A 191 29.42 -5.89 1.66
C ALA A 191 30.28 -5.63 2.91
#